data_d40f2390f632991632e2be5cccafd717
#
_entry.id   d40f2390f632991632e2be5cccafd717
#
_cell.length_a   1.000
_cell.length_b   1.000
_cell.length_c   1.000
_cell.angle_alpha   90.00
_cell.angle_beta   90.00
_cell.angle_gamma   90.00
#
_symmetry.space_group_name_H-M   'P 1'
#
loop_
_entity.id
_entity.type
_entity.pdbx_description
1 polymer ?
#
loop_
_entity_poly.entity_id
_entity_poly.type
_entity_poly.pdbx_seq_one_letter_code
_entity_poly.pdbx_strand_id
1 'polypeptide(L)'
;MTIAYRSTLLIHGRLAMRESRLMAGRDGRHGLQIMSFEQAAVRLAGGFARPIDDESLRATIQAVLHTTQMGELENIKALPGMIDAAADTLRKAWVAGIDLAARAADHPRLAAIAQLEGTVLDHLPLGMMRPIDIVAAAIARIGHVQTVLGPVEIAGLTELSPCWRPLLQALTAHIPVRWVAGPRSVPAWLDGTGVTVVRAPAHAPRISVASAATAYHEAIEAMRWARSLLASGVPASEIAIATASPADYDDHFMALRADANIDLHFVHGIRTVATREGQAAAALADIVVRGLSQSRLRRLAALCRDSGPFETLPEGWLRVLPTDAPLSAPSAWNRLLARLTPEDWPDGADHVPVHIDIARRNDGLNLPVERCQARMDAQGEAVTLRRQLACDGTDITALVALHVQNRAEHFAVQHV
;
A
#
# COMPACT_ATOMS: atom_id res chain seq x y z
N MET A 1 20.05 -38.47 12.04
CA MET A 1 19.13 -37.47 11.45
C MET A 1 18.87 -36.42 12.51
N THR A 2 19.55 -35.30 12.46
CA THR A 2 19.37 -34.22 13.46
C THR A 2 18.02 -33.58 13.18
N ILE A 3 17.08 -33.72 14.09
CA ILE A 3 15.79 -33.05 14.01
C ILE A 3 16.10 -31.55 14.08
N ALA A 4 15.94 -30.85 12.97
CA ALA A 4 16.09 -29.41 12.95
C ALA A 4 15.02 -28.83 13.88
N TYR A 5 15.46 -28.32 15.03
CA TYR A 5 14.56 -27.67 15.98
C TYR A 5 13.94 -26.44 15.32
N ARG A 6 12.64 -26.53 15.02
CA ARG A 6 11.88 -25.41 14.52
C ARG A 6 11.70 -24.39 15.65
N SER A 7 11.98 -23.14 15.38
CA SER A 7 11.68 -22.01 16.29
C SER A 7 11.04 -20.87 15.52
N THR A 8 10.29 -20.03 16.21
CA THR A 8 9.57 -18.93 15.55
C THR A 8 9.91 -17.60 16.21
N LEU A 9 10.33 -16.64 15.38
CA LEU A 9 10.48 -15.23 15.75
C LEU A 9 9.24 -14.47 15.27
N LEU A 10 8.48 -13.93 16.19
CA LEU A 10 7.36 -13.06 15.91
C LEU A 10 7.80 -11.61 15.98
N ILE A 11 7.63 -10.89 14.88
CA ILE A 11 8.08 -9.51 14.75
C ILE A 11 7.08 -8.71 13.91
N HIS A 12 6.99 -7.42 14.18
CA HIS A 12 6.10 -6.53 13.46
C HIS A 12 6.88 -5.65 12.47
N GLY A 13 6.28 -5.45 11.29
CA GLY A 13 6.83 -4.57 10.26
C GLY A 13 7.68 -5.30 9.21
N ARG A 14 7.47 -4.92 7.95
CA ARG A 14 8.13 -5.54 6.78
C ARG A 14 9.65 -5.39 6.83
N LEU A 15 10.14 -4.21 7.23
CA LEU A 15 11.58 -3.94 7.32
C LEU A 15 12.23 -4.82 8.37
N ALA A 16 11.67 -4.84 9.59
CA ALA A 16 12.20 -5.65 10.68
C ALA A 16 12.20 -7.15 10.34
N MET A 17 11.15 -7.65 9.66
CA MET A 17 11.11 -9.03 9.17
C MET A 17 12.20 -9.30 8.12
N ARG A 18 12.42 -8.37 7.18
CA ARG A 18 13.48 -8.48 6.16
C ARG A 18 14.86 -8.51 6.79
N GLU A 19 15.14 -7.59 7.68
CA GLU A 19 16.42 -7.52 8.41
C GLU A 19 16.68 -8.78 9.22
N SER A 20 15.66 -9.24 9.99
CA SER A 20 15.78 -10.48 10.76
C SER A 20 16.05 -11.70 9.88
N ARG A 21 15.47 -11.76 8.67
CA ARG A 21 15.75 -12.82 7.70
C ARG A 21 17.18 -12.74 7.16
N LEU A 22 17.66 -11.54 6.86
CA LEU A 22 19.03 -11.32 6.40
C LEU A 22 20.04 -11.70 7.48
N MET A 23 19.81 -11.31 8.73
CA MET A 23 20.65 -11.68 9.87
C MET A 23 20.64 -13.19 10.09
N ALA A 24 19.47 -13.81 10.10
CA ALA A 24 19.37 -15.27 10.24
C ALA A 24 20.11 -16.03 9.13
N GLY A 25 20.06 -15.52 7.90
CA GLY A 25 20.82 -16.08 6.78
C GLY A 25 22.33 -15.92 6.95
N ARG A 26 22.79 -14.75 7.40
CA ARG A 26 24.22 -14.49 7.70
C ARG A 26 24.76 -15.36 8.83
N ASP A 27 23.94 -15.55 9.86
CA ASP A 27 24.29 -16.34 11.06
C ASP A 27 24.11 -17.86 10.82
N GLY A 28 23.66 -18.29 9.64
CA GLY A 28 23.42 -19.71 9.34
C GLY A 28 22.34 -20.34 10.22
N ARG A 29 21.37 -19.57 10.71
CA ARG A 29 20.30 -20.06 11.60
C ARG A 29 19.27 -20.87 10.82
N HIS A 30 19.38 -22.17 10.88
CA HIS A 30 18.43 -23.11 10.26
C HIS A 30 17.21 -23.36 11.16
N GLY A 31 16.04 -23.57 10.55
CA GLY A 31 14.80 -23.89 11.27
C GLY A 31 14.09 -22.70 11.90
N LEU A 32 14.64 -21.48 11.80
CA LEU A 32 14.00 -20.26 12.27
C LEU A 32 12.93 -19.79 11.28
N GLN A 33 11.71 -19.62 11.77
CA GLN A 33 10.60 -19.02 11.05
C GLN A 33 10.45 -17.57 11.51
N ILE A 34 10.29 -16.62 10.58
CA ILE A 34 10.14 -15.19 10.89
C ILE A 34 8.83 -14.72 10.28
N MET A 35 7.89 -14.29 11.13
CA MET A 35 6.53 -13.93 10.74
C MET A 35 5.88 -12.94 11.72
N SER A 36 4.72 -12.38 11.35
CA SER A 36 3.89 -11.61 12.28
C SER A 36 3.11 -12.54 13.24
N PHE A 37 2.56 -11.98 14.34
CA PHE A 37 1.71 -12.73 15.25
C PHE A 37 0.47 -13.27 14.53
N GLU A 38 -0.13 -12.46 13.67
CA GLU A 38 -1.27 -12.87 12.85
C GLU A 38 -0.94 -14.04 11.90
N GLN A 39 0.21 -13.98 11.23
CA GLN A 39 0.67 -15.07 10.34
C GLN A 39 0.90 -16.37 11.13
N ALA A 40 1.42 -16.28 12.35
CA ALA A 40 1.58 -17.45 13.23
C ALA A 40 0.22 -18.02 13.63
N ALA A 41 -0.74 -17.17 13.98
CA ALA A 41 -2.11 -17.57 14.29
C ALA A 41 -2.78 -18.27 13.11
N VAL A 42 -2.74 -17.68 11.91
CA VAL A 42 -3.28 -18.29 10.68
C VAL A 42 -2.63 -19.64 10.41
N ARG A 43 -1.31 -19.73 10.56
CA ARG A 43 -0.58 -20.99 10.33
C ARG A 43 -1.00 -22.07 11.32
N LEU A 44 -1.17 -21.74 12.59
CA LEU A 44 -1.64 -22.67 13.61
C LEU A 44 -3.11 -23.06 13.37
N ALA A 45 -3.94 -22.14 12.90
CA ALA A 45 -5.33 -22.39 12.51
C ALA A 45 -5.48 -23.35 11.30
N GLY A 46 -4.38 -23.73 10.66
CA GLY A 46 -4.36 -24.68 9.54
C GLY A 46 -3.85 -24.11 8.22
N GLY A 47 -3.56 -22.80 8.16
CA GLY A 47 -2.97 -22.12 7.02
C GLY A 47 -3.94 -21.73 5.90
N PHE A 48 -5.23 -22.06 6.03
CA PHE A 48 -6.26 -21.74 5.01
C PHE A 48 -7.09 -20.52 5.36
N ALA A 49 -7.06 -20.07 6.62
CA ALA A 49 -7.73 -18.84 7.03
C ALA A 49 -7.04 -17.63 6.39
N ARG A 50 -7.83 -16.70 5.86
CA ARG A 50 -7.36 -15.43 5.33
C ARG A 50 -7.83 -14.30 6.26
N PRO A 51 -6.95 -13.50 6.83
CA PRO A 51 -7.36 -12.29 7.52
C PRO A 51 -8.17 -11.41 6.58
N ILE A 52 -9.20 -10.77 7.11
CA ILE A 52 -10.00 -9.81 6.33
C ILE A 52 -9.12 -8.61 6.03
N ASP A 53 -8.89 -8.34 4.74
CA ASP A 53 -8.20 -7.15 4.28
C ASP A 53 -9.14 -5.95 4.15
N ASP A 54 -8.57 -4.76 4.08
CA ASP A 54 -9.30 -3.49 4.04
C ASP A 54 -10.18 -3.35 2.79
N GLU A 55 -9.71 -3.83 1.65
CA GLU A 55 -10.41 -3.72 0.38
C GLU A 55 -11.65 -4.62 0.37
N SER A 56 -11.47 -5.89 0.74
CA SER A 56 -12.56 -6.85 0.86
C SER A 56 -13.60 -6.42 1.89
N LEU A 57 -13.16 -5.86 3.03
CA LEU A 57 -14.08 -5.34 4.04
C LEU A 57 -14.92 -4.19 3.51
N ARG A 58 -14.30 -3.19 2.89
CA ARG A 58 -15.00 -2.04 2.30
C ARG A 58 -15.95 -2.47 1.19
N ALA A 59 -15.52 -3.34 0.30
CA ALA A 59 -16.35 -3.86 -0.78
C ALA A 59 -17.58 -4.60 -0.23
N THR A 60 -17.40 -5.43 0.79
CA THR A 60 -18.52 -6.15 1.43
C THR A 60 -19.46 -5.17 2.13
N ILE A 61 -18.94 -4.20 2.89
CA ILE A 61 -19.79 -3.16 3.53
C ILE A 61 -20.58 -2.40 2.47
N GLN A 62 -19.94 -1.99 1.38
CA GLN A 62 -20.62 -1.29 0.27
C GLN A 62 -21.77 -2.10 -0.30
N ALA A 63 -21.58 -3.39 -0.48
CA ALA A 63 -22.59 -4.27 -1.03
C ALA A 63 -23.80 -4.45 -0.10
N VAL A 64 -23.58 -4.54 1.23
CA VAL A 64 -24.64 -4.86 2.18
C VAL A 64 -25.25 -3.64 2.88
N LEU A 65 -24.59 -2.49 2.89
CA LEU A 65 -24.99 -1.32 3.66
C LEU A 65 -26.41 -0.83 3.31
N HIS A 66 -26.77 -0.89 2.03
CA HIS A 66 -28.10 -0.44 1.59
C HIS A 66 -29.24 -1.33 2.08
N THR A 67 -29.01 -2.62 2.25
CA THR A 67 -30.00 -3.60 2.70
C THR A 67 -30.04 -3.77 4.21
N THR A 68 -28.96 -3.39 4.90
CA THR A 68 -28.87 -3.50 6.34
C THR A 68 -29.66 -2.37 7.02
N GLN A 69 -30.48 -2.73 8.01
CA GLN A 69 -31.17 -1.75 8.84
C GLN A 69 -30.17 -1.19 9.87
N MET A 70 -29.99 0.13 9.86
CA MET A 70 -28.98 0.81 10.66
C MET A 70 -29.56 1.59 11.86
N GLY A 71 -30.84 1.41 12.17
CA GLY A 71 -31.48 2.04 13.31
C GLY A 71 -31.23 3.57 13.34
N GLU A 72 -30.61 4.09 14.40
CA GLU A 72 -30.27 5.51 14.50
C GLU A 72 -29.33 6.02 13.38
N LEU A 73 -28.58 5.14 12.75
CA LEU A 73 -27.65 5.50 11.67
C LEU A 73 -28.29 5.43 10.29
N GLU A 74 -29.59 5.10 10.20
CA GLU A 74 -30.31 4.94 8.93
C GLU A 74 -30.24 6.19 8.05
N ASN A 75 -30.42 7.36 8.65
CA ASN A 75 -30.43 8.63 7.94
C ASN A 75 -29.06 9.05 7.37
N ILE A 76 -27.97 8.47 7.86
CA ILE A 76 -26.60 8.82 7.46
C ILE A 76 -25.90 7.71 6.69
N LYS A 77 -26.53 6.53 6.54
CA LYS A 77 -25.88 5.38 5.88
C LYS A 77 -25.49 5.64 4.44
N ALA A 78 -26.21 6.53 3.75
CA ALA A 78 -25.91 6.89 2.35
C ALA A 78 -24.87 8.01 2.21
N LEU A 79 -24.37 8.59 3.32
CA LEU A 79 -23.39 9.67 3.25
C LEU A 79 -22.02 9.19 2.78
N PRO A 80 -21.30 10.02 2.00
CA PRO A 80 -19.90 9.77 1.67
C PRO A 80 -19.06 9.53 2.93
N GLY A 81 -18.20 8.52 2.91
CA GLY A 81 -17.36 8.16 4.07
C GLY A 81 -18.00 7.21 5.08
N MET A 82 -19.30 6.88 4.97
CA MET A 82 -19.93 5.92 5.89
C MET A 82 -19.29 4.53 5.79
N ILE A 83 -18.91 4.10 4.59
CA ILE A 83 -18.22 2.82 4.36
C ILE A 83 -16.89 2.80 5.11
N ASP A 84 -16.10 3.86 4.99
CA ASP A 84 -14.80 3.96 5.67
C ASP A 84 -14.96 4.01 7.19
N ALA A 85 -15.93 4.79 7.68
CA ALA A 85 -16.22 4.90 9.11
C ALA A 85 -16.69 3.55 9.70
N ALA A 86 -17.53 2.82 8.98
CA ALA A 86 -17.98 1.49 9.37
C ALA A 86 -16.82 0.47 9.37
N ALA A 87 -16.02 0.44 8.31
CA ALA A 87 -14.85 -0.44 8.22
C ALA A 87 -13.85 -0.17 9.35
N ASP A 88 -13.57 1.08 9.62
CA ASP A 88 -12.70 1.49 10.74
C ASP A 88 -13.26 1.07 12.10
N THR A 89 -14.56 1.22 12.31
CA THR A 89 -15.23 0.86 13.56
C THR A 89 -15.17 -0.64 13.79
N LEU A 90 -15.51 -1.44 12.77
CA LEU A 90 -15.46 -2.90 12.86
C LEU A 90 -14.04 -3.38 13.13
N ARG A 91 -13.03 -2.87 12.40
CA ARG A 91 -11.63 -3.25 12.64
C ARG A 91 -11.17 -2.90 14.03
N LYS A 92 -11.46 -1.71 14.53
CA LYS A 92 -11.12 -1.28 15.88
C LYS A 92 -11.76 -2.18 16.93
N ALA A 93 -13.03 -2.52 16.75
CA ALA A 93 -13.73 -3.45 17.63
C ALA A 93 -13.08 -4.85 17.62
N TRP A 94 -12.80 -5.41 16.46
CA TRP A 94 -12.17 -6.72 16.32
C TRP A 94 -10.77 -6.78 16.92
N VAL A 95 -9.94 -5.76 16.66
CA VAL A 95 -8.60 -5.68 17.22
C VAL A 95 -8.61 -5.48 18.73
N ALA A 96 -9.60 -4.75 19.24
CA ALA A 96 -9.81 -4.60 20.67
C ALA A 96 -10.43 -5.86 21.33
N GLY A 97 -10.82 -6.87 20.54
CA GLY A 97 -11.47 -8.07 21.06
C GLY A 97 -12.88 -7.81 21.60
N ILE A 98 -13.56 -6.79 21.08
CA ILE A 98 -14.92 -6.43 21.50
C ILE A 98 -15.92 -7.29 20.73
N ASP A 99 -16.79 -7.97 21.47
CA ASP A 99 -17.99 -8.62 20.93
C ASP A 99 -19.09 -7.56 20.79
N LEU A 100 -19.34 -7.10 19.58
CA LEU A 100 -20.34 -6.09 19.29
C LEU A 100 -21.76 -6.60 19.54
N ALA A 101 -22.02 -7.89 19.28
CA ALA A 101 -23.31 -8.50 19.51
C ALA A 101 -23.66 -8.53 21.00
N ALA A 102 -22.69 -8.92 21.85
CA ALA A 102 -22.87 -8.89 23.31
C ALA A 102 -23.07 -7.48 23.88
N ARG A 103 -22.55 -6.45 23.19
CA ARG A 103 -22.64 -5.05 23.59
C ARG A 103 -23.79 -4.29 22.93
N ALA A 104 -24.56 -4.95 22.07
CA ALA A 104 -25.66 -4.30 21.32
C ALA A 104 -26.73 -3.65 22.23
N ALA A 105 -26.99 -4.25 23.41
CA ALA A 105 -27.93 -3.69 24.36
C ALA A 105 -27.44 -2.43 25.09
N ASP A 106 -26.16 -2.14 25.08
CA ASP A 106 -25.57 -1.00 25.80
C ASP A 106 -25.92 0.35 25.15
N HIS A 107 -26.09 0.36 23.82
CA HIS A 107 -26.41 1.58 23.10
C HIS A 107 -27.00 1.29 21.70
N PRO A 108 -28.03 2.04 21.23
CA PRO A 108 -28.68 1.81 19.92
C PRO A 108 -27.70 1.83 18.72
N ARG A 109 -26.65 2.68 18.76
CA ARG A 109 -25.61 2.71 17.72
C ARG A 109 -24.77 1.45 17.72
N LEU A 110 -24.48 0.85 18.88
CA LEU A 110 -23.78 -0.42 18.96
C LEU A 110 -24.63 -1.55 18.39
N ALA A 111 -25.95 -1.52 18.64
CA ALA A 111 -26.88 -2.46 18.03
C ALA A 111 -26.86 -2.37 16.49
N ALA A 112 -26.88 -1.16 15.94
CA ALA A 112 -26.80 -0.92 14.51
C ALA A 112 -25.47 -1.45 13.89
N ILE A 113 -24.33 -1.20 14.56
CA ILE A 113 -23.03 -1.68 14.10
C ILE A 113 -22.91 -3.21 14.25
N ALA A 114 -23.48 -3.79 15.32
CA ALA A 114 -23.51 -5.25 15.50
C ALA A 114 -24.36 -5.93 14.41
N GLN A 115 -25.47 -5.32 14.01
CA GLN A 115 -26.29 -5.80 12.91
C GLN A 115 -25.54 -5.73 11.57
N LEU A 116 -24.84 -4.61 11.31
CA LEU A 116 -23.99 -4.49 10.14
C LEU A 116 -22.87 -5.53 10.15
N GLU A 117 -22.20 -5.73 11.30
CA GLU A 117 -21.19 -6.78 11.46
C GLU A 117 -21.73 -8.16 11.05
N GLY A 118 -22.89 -8.57 11.59
CA GLY A 118 -23.50 -9.84 11.23
C GLY A 118 -23.73 -9.98 9.74
N THR A 119 -24.33 -8.95 9.11
CA THR A 119 -24.58 -8.96 7.66
C THR A 119 -23.28 -9.00 6.85
N VAL A 120 -22.25 -8.27 7.28
CA VAL A 120 -20.93 -8.30 6.63
C VAL A 120 -20.32 -9.70 6.72
N LEU A 121 -20.36 -10.34 7.88
CA LEU A 121 -19.77 -11.67 8.08
C LEU A 121 -20.44 -12.73 7.19
N ASP A 122 -21.75 -12.62 6.99
CA ASP A 122 -22.51 -13.53 6.13
C ASP A 122 -22.17 -13.38 4.62
N HIS A 123 -21.62 -12.22 4.24
CA HIS A 123 -21.30 -11.89 2.84
C HIS A 123 -19.81 -11.83 2.54
N LEU A 124 -18.94 -12.09 3.53
CA LEU A 124 -17.51 -12.13 3.29
C LEU A 124 -17.13 -13.27 2.33
N PRO A 125 -16.11 -13.06 1.48
CA PRO A 125 -15.55 -14.14 0.68
C PRO A 125 -15.14 -15.35 1.52
N LEU A 126 -15.32 -16.54 0.96
CA LEU A 126 -15.04 -17.80 1.65
C LEU A 126 -13.61 -17.85 2.19
N GLY A 127 -13.48 -18.24 3.44
CA GLY A 127 -12.19 -18.40 4.13
C GLY A 127 -11.63 -17.10 4.73
N MET A 128 -12.29 -15.97 4.53
CA MET A 128 -11.95 -14.74 5.27
C MET A 128 -12.48 -14.80 6.69
N MET A 129 -11.64 -14.41 7.65
CA MET A 129 -11.94 -14.54 9.07
C MET A 129 -11.49 -13.29 9.84
N ARG A 130 -12.28 -12.92 10.85
CA ARG A 130 -11.88 -11.88 11.82
C ARG A 130 -10.71 -12.38 12.68
N PRO A 131 -9.92 -11.47 13.27
CA PRO A 131 -8.84 -11.85 14.20
C PRO A 131 -9.31 -12.80 15.32
N ILE A 132 -10.48 -12.54 15.90
CA ILE A 132 -11.03 -13.38 16.98
C ILE A 132 -11.35 -14.81 16.51
N ASP A 133 -11.85 -14.97 15.29
CA ASP A 133 -12.18 -16.27 14.72
C ASP A 133 -10.91 -17.06 14.38
N ILE A 134 -9.87 -16.37 13.88
CA ILE A 134 -8.54 -16.94 13.65
C ILE A 134 -7.93 -17.42 14.98
N VAL A 135 -8.06 -16.62 16.04
CA VAL A 135 -7.60 -16.98 17.39
C VAL A 135 -8.32 -18.22 17.88
N ALA A 136 -9.64 -18.28 17.76
CA ALA A 136 -10.42 -19.45 18.18
C ALA A 136 -10.01 -20.71 17.40
N ALA A 137 -9.85 -20.60 16.08
CA ALA A 137 -9.38 -21.70 15.24
C ALA A 137 -7.95 -22.15 15.58
N ALA A 138 -7.06 -21.19 15.89
CA ALA A 138 -5.68 -21.49 16.32
C ALA A 138 -5.66 -22.20 17.68
N ILE A 139 -6.46 -21.74 18.65
CA ILE A 139 -6.57 -22.36 19.97
C ILE A 139 -7.15 -23.78 19.88
N ALA A 140 -8.14 -24.01 19.03
CA ALA A 140 -8.67 -25.35 18.78
C ALA A 140 -7.60 -26.33 18.25
N ARG A 141 -6.52 -25.83 17.67
CA ARG A 141 -5.39 -26.61 17.15
C ARG A 141 -4.11 -26.47 17.97
N ILE A 142 -4.21 -25.97 19.19
CA ILE A 142 -3.05 -25.66 20.05
C ILE A 142 -2.13 -26.87 20.29
N GLY A 143 -2.67 -28.09 20.31
CA GLY A 143 -1.91 -29.33 20.46
C GLY A 143 -0.84 -29.54 19.37
N HIS A 144 -0.94 -28.84 18.23
CA HIS A 144 0.06 -28.91 17.16
C HIS A 144 1.15 -27.82 17.25
N VAL A 145 1.07 -26.93 18.23
CA VAL A 145 1.94 -25.75 18.32
C VAL A 145 3.42 -26.09 18.36
N GLN A 146 3.81 -27.13 19.07
CA GLN A 146 5.20 -27.57 19.15
C GLN A 146 5.77 -27.95 17.76
N THR A 147 4.95 -28.59 16.94
CA THR A 147 5.36 -29.01 15.59
C THR A 147 5.28 -27.86 14.58
N VAL A 148 4.29 -26.97 14.72
CA VAL A 148 4.03 -25.89 13.76
C VAL A 148 4.93 -24.68 14.01
N LEU A 149 5.06 -24.27 15.27
CA LEU A 149 5.82 -23.06 15.64
C LEU A 149 7.13 -23.37 16.39
N GLY A 150 7.15 -24.41 17.25
CA GLY A 150 8.23 -24.63 18.21
C GLY A 150 8.31 -23.51 19.24
N PRO A 151 9.45 -23.35 19.95
CA PRO A 151 9.66 -22.22 20.85
C PRO A 151 9.46 -20.88 20.13
N VAL A 152 8.77 -19.94 20.81
CA VAL A 152 8.41 -18.65 20.24
C VAL A 152 9.19 -17.53 20.93
N GLU A 153 9.78 -16.66 20.14
CA GLU A 153 10.35 -15.40 20.58
C GLU A 153 9.57 -14.24 19.95
N ILE A 154 9.14 -13.28 20.76
CA ILE A 154 8.44 -12.08 20.32
C ILE A 154 9.39 -10.91 20.51
N ALA A 155 9.73 -10.22 19.44
CA ALA A 155 10.67 -9.11 19.48
C ALA A 155 10.12 -7.86 18.77
N GLY A 156 10.55 -6.70 19.24
CA GLY A 156 10.20 -5.43 18.61
C GLY A 156 8.76 -4.95 18.86
N LEU A 157 7.96 -5.67 19.62
CA LEU A 157 6.61 -5.26 20.01
C LEU A 157 6.64 -4.51 21.35
N THR A 158 5.92 -3.40 21.42
CA THR A 158 5.64 -2.68 22.67
C THR A 158 4.31 -3.08 23.26
N GLU A 159 3.40 -3.58 22.43
CA GLU A 159 2.05 -3.94 22.80
C GLU A 159 1.54 -5.08 21.90
N LEU A 160 0.61 -5.87 22.37
CA LEU A 160 -0.12 -6.86 21.60
C LEU A 160 -1.61 -6.57 21.73
N SER A 161 -2.28 -6.42 20.59
CA SER A 161 -3.71 -6.13 20.57
C SER A 161 -4.51 -7.14 21.38
N PRO A 162 -5.55 -6.70 22.11
CA PRO A 162 -6.30 -7.57 23.01
C PRO A 162 -6.85 -8.84 22.37
N CYS A 163 -7.27 -8.78 21.10
CA CYS A 163 -7.77 -9.96 20.38
C CYS A 163 -6.77 -11.12 20.31
N TRP A 164 -5.46 -10.85 20.32
CA TRP A 164 -4.40 -11.88 20.23
C TRP A 164 -3.94 -12.42 21.58
N ARG A 165 -4.26 -11.75 22.69
CA ARG A 165 -3.79 -12.15 24.03
C ARG A 165 -4.25 -13.53 24.46
N PRO A 166 -5.50 -13.99 24.17
CA PRO A 166 -5.91 -15.35 24.50
C PRO A 166 -5.05 -16.43 23.83
N LEU A 167 -4.66 -16.20 22.56
CA LEU A 167 -3.77 -17.12 21.88
C LEU A 167 -2.37 -17.12 22.51
N LEU A 168 -1.83 -15.95 22.86
CA LEU A 168 -0.54 -15.87 23.55
C LEU A 168 -0.56 -16.68 24.85
N GLN A 169 -1.61 -16.53 25.65
CA GLN A 169 -1.79 -17.28 26.89
C GLN A 169 -1.90 -18.78 26.61
N ALA A 170 -2.62 -19.20 25.58
CA ALA A 170 -2.69 -20.59 25.19
C ALA A 170 -1.32 -21.16 24.75
N LEU A 171 -0.52 -20.36 24.04
CA LEU A 171 0.83 -20.74 23.61
C LEU A 171 1.74 -21.06 24.82
N THR A 172 1.73 -20.20 25.85
CA THR A 172 2.60 -20.36 27.03
C THR A 172 2.35 -21.63 27.82
N ALA A 173 1.14 -22.21 27.73
CA ALA A 173 0.82 -23.48 28.35
C ALA A 173 1.46 -24.69 27.64
N HIS A 174 1.91 -24.52 26.39
CA HIS A 174 2.37 -25.64 25.57
C HIS A 174 3.81 -25.54 25.10
N ILE A 175 4.34 -24.31 24.95
CA ILE A 175 5.68 -24.04 24.43
C ILE A 175 6.35 -22.92 25.22
N PRO A 176 7.69 -22.85 25.24
CA PRO A 176 8.40 -21.69 25.76
C PRO A 176 8.11 -20.45 24.90
N VAL A 177 7.64 -19.38 25.55
CA VAL A 177 7.41 -18.08 24.90
C VAL A 177 8.27 -17.02 25.59
N ARG A 178 9.10 -16.33 24.83
CA ARG A 178 9.97 -15.24 25.29
C ARG A 178 9.52 -13.91 24.68
N TRP A 179 9.43 -12.90 25.51
CA TRP A 179 9.18 -11.53 25.07
C TRP A 179 10.43 -10.69 25.22
N VAL A 180 11.04 -10.32 24.11
CA VAL A 180 12.24 -9.49 24.10
C VAL A 180 11.83 -8.03 24.09
N ALA A 181 11.76 -7.43 25.28
CA ALA A 181 11.34 -6.04 25.44
C ALA A 181 12.42 -5.04 24.96
N GLY A 182 13.70 -5.43 25.01
CA GLY A 182 14.79 -4.49 24.78
C GLY A 182 14.77 -3.36 25.83
N PRO A 183 14.99 -2.10 25.41
CA PRO A 183 14.91 -0.93 26.31
C PRO A 183 13.47 -0.45 26.56
N ARG A 184 12.45 -1.12 26.01
CA ARG A 184 11.06 -0.69 26.09
C ARG A 184 10.40 -1.08 27.40
N SER A 185 9.33 -0.36 27.77
CA SER A 185 8.47 -0.77 28.87
C SER A 185 7.78 -2.09 28.54
N VAL A 186 7.57 -2.91 29.55
CA VAL A 186 6.84 -4.16 29.45
C VAL A 186 5.38 -3.87 29.77
N PRO A 187 4.42 -4.29 28.94
CA PRO A 187 3.01 -4.11 29.23
C PRO A 187 2.59 -4.86 30.50
N ALA A 188 1.85 -4.20 31.39
CA ALA A 188 1.45 -4.79 32.68
C ALA A 188 0.58 -6.07 32.51
N TRP A 189 -0.16 -6.18 31.40
CA TRP A 189 -1.00 -7.37 31.15
C TRP A 189 -0.18 -8.66 30.89
N LEU A 190 1.15 -8.57 30.66
CA LEU A 190 2.03 -9.74 30.53
C LEU A 190 2.28 -10.43 31.90
N ASP A 191 2.05 -9.73 32.99
CA ASP A 191 2.24 -10.30 34.32
C ASP A 191 1.31 -11.48 34.52
N GLY A 192 1.84 -12.59 35.00
CA GLY A 192 1.06 -13.83 35.22
C GLY A 192 0.69 -14.61 33.96
N THR A 193 1.09 -14.22 32.76
CA THR A 193 0.77 -14.94 31.50
C THR A 193 1.67 -16.14 31.22
N GLY A 194 2.73 -16.37 32.00
CA GLY A 194 3.70 -17.44 31.75
C GLY A 194 4.75 -17.09 30.68
N VAL A 195 4.73 -15.86 30.14
CA VAL A 195 5.73 -15.38 29.19
C VAL A 195 7.02 -15.02 29.90
N THR A 196 8.17 -15.53 29.43
CA THR A 196 9.48 -15.13 29.92
C THR A 196 9.90 -13.79 29.32
N VAL A 197 9.94 -12.74 30.14
CA VAL A 197 10.35 -11.40 29.68
C VAL A 197 11.86 -11.27 29.73
N VAL A 198 12.45 -10.93 28.58
CA VAL A 198 13.89 -10.63 28.43
C VAL A 198 14.07 -9.13 28.29
N ARG A 199 14.74 -8.51 29.24
CA ARG A 199 15.06 -7.07 29.22
C ARG A 199 16.51 -6.87 28.82
N ALA A 200 16.76 -5.90 27.96
CA ALA A 200 18.12 -5.44 27.74
C ALA A 200 18.63 -4.60 28.94
N PRO A 201 19.93 -4.54 29.15
CA PRO A 201 20.49 -3.58 30.09
C PRO A 201 20.02 -2.16 29.75
N ALA A 202 19.55 -1.45 30.75
CA ALA A 202 19.14 -0.06 30.58
C ALA A 202 20.37 0.78 30.31
N HIS A 203 20.52 1.33 29.13
CA HIS A 203 21.48 2.42 28.85
C HIS A 203 20.68 3.73 28.88
N ALA A 204 21.14 4.69 29.64
CA ALA A 204 20.58 6.02 29.66
C ALA A 204 20.79 6.66 28.27
N PRO A 205 19.71 7.00 27.53
CA PRO A 205 19.85 7.62 26.23
C PRO A 205 20.45 9.02 26.39
N ARG A 206 21.32 9.40 25.48
CA ARG A 206 21.74 10.79 25.36
C ARG A 206 20.66 11.56 24.62
N ILE A 207 19.97 12.44 25.32
CA ILE A 207 18.87 13.24 24.78
C ILE A 207 19.36 14.65 24.54
N SER A 208 19.15 15.18 23.34
CA SER A 208 19.25 16.60 23.02
C SER A 208 17.93 17.09 22.44
N VAL A 209 17.55 18.31 22.79
CA VAL A 209 16.28 18.90 22.36
C VAL A 209 16.60 20.14 21.53
N ALA A 210 15.96 20.24 20.36
CA ALA A 210 16.00 21.42 19.51
C ALA A 210 14.56 21.88 19.27
N SER A 211 14.39 23.20 19.16
CA SER A 211 13.09 23.80 18.79
C SER A 211 13.22 24.44 17.42
N ALA A 212 12.23 24.26 16.58
CA ALA A 212 12.17 24.83 15.25
C ALA A 212 10.87 25.64 15.05
N ALA A 213 10.92 26.65 14.16
CA ALA A 213 9.81 27.56 13.96
C ALA A 213 8.66 26.94 13.18
N THR A 214 8.93 25.99 12.30
CA THR A 214 7.94 25.32 11.44
C THR A 214 8.34 23.85 11.21
N ALA A 215 7.41 23.02 10.75
CA ALA A 215 7.66 21.62 10.36
C ALA A 215 8.81 21.50 9.33
N TYR A 216 8.90 22.44 8.39
CA TYR A 216 10.00 22.50 7.42
C TYR A 216 11.37 22.70 8.09
N HIS A 217 11.46 23.64 9.03
CA HIS A 217 12.71 23.87 9.78
C HIS A 217 13.04 22.68 10.70
N GLU A 218 12.04 22.03 11.25
CA GLU A 218 12.20 20.81 12.04
C GLU A 218 12.80 19.67 11.18
N ALA A 219 12.30 19.51 9.95
CA ALA A 219 12.88 18.56 8.99
C ALA A 219 14.34 18.91 8.64
N ILE A 220 14.66 20.21 8.46
CA ILE A 220 16.05 20.65 8.23
C ILE A 220 16.95 20.27 9.41
N GLU A 221 16.52 20.52 10.65
CA GLU A 221 17.31 20.19 11.82
C GLU A 221 17.49 18.67 11.97
N ALA A 222 16.47 17.89 11.72
CA ALA A 222 16.55 16.42 11.70
C ALA A 222 17.59 15.93 10.66
N MET A 223 17.57 16.51 9.45
CA MET A 223 18.54 16.18 8.40
C MET A 223 19.97 16.62 8.75
N ARG A 224 20.14 17.77 9.38
CA ARG A 224 21.45 18.24 9.89
C ARG A 224 22.00 17.28 10.94
N TRP A 225 21.16 16.86 11.86
CA TRP A 225 21.54 15.92 12.90
C TRP A 225 21.92 14.56 12.32
N ALA A 226 21.11 14.02 11.40
CA ALA A 226 21.43 12.78 10.69
C ALA A 226 22.78 12.88 9.97
N ARG A 227 23.05 14.00 9.28
CA ARG A 227 24.35 14.26 8.63
C ARG A 227 25.51 14.28 9.64
N SER A 228 25.30 14.90 10.79
CA SER A 228 26.30 14.93 11.86
C SER A 228 26.64 13.52 12.38
N LEU A 229 25.64 12.68 12.54
CA LEU A 229 25.83 11.27 12.93
C LEU A 229 26.59 10.48 11.86
N LEU A 230 26.21 10.63 10.59
CA LEU A 230 26.93 10.01 9.47
C LEU A 230 28.40 10.46 9.43
N ALA A 231 28.65 11.75 9.61
CA ALA A 231 30.00 12.30 9.63
C ALA A 231 30.82 11.79 10.84
N SER A 232 30.17 11.44 11.95
CA SER A 232 30.82 10.83 13.13
C SER A 232 31.05 9.32 12.98
N GLY A 233 30.66 8.71 11.84
CA GLY A 233 30.87 7.31 11.54
C GLY A 233 29.73 6.38 11.96
N VAL A 234 28.58 6.92 12.39
CA VAL A 234 27.39 6.10 12.67
C VAL A 234 26.87 5.55 11.36
N PRO A 235 26.67 4.22 11.22
CA PRO A 235 26.12 3.63 10.00
C PRO A 235 24.71 4.16 9.69
N ALA A 236 24.43 4.40 8.43
CA ALA A 236 23.11 4.90 8.01
C ALA A 236 21.95 3.98 8.45
N SER A 237 22.19 2.67 8.52
CA SER A 237 21.21 1.68 9.00
C SER A 237 20.85 1.82 10.49
N GLU A 238 21.64 2.57 11.25
CA GLU A 238 21.42 2.83 12.69
C GLU A 238 20.79 4.20 12.96
N ILE A 239 20.58 5.00 11.90
CA ILE A 239 19.98 6.33 12.01
C ILE A 239 18.53 6.25 11.55
N ALA A 240 17.61 6.69 12.41
CA ALA A 240 16.20 6.78 12.08
C ALA A 240 15.63 8.15 12.43
N ILE A 241 14.81 8.69 11.56
CA ILE A 241 14.00 9.89 11.81
C ILE A 241 12.56 9.42 12.00
N ALA A 242 11.95 9.74 13.13
CA ALA A 242 10.56 9.39 13.42
C ALA A 242 9.72 10.65 13.53
N THR A 243 8.57 10.66 12.89
CA THR A 243 7.61 11.77 12.92
C THR A 243 6.26 11.28 13.48
N ALA A 244 5.57 12.14 14.21
CA ALA A 244 4.25 11.82 14.75
C ALA A 244 3.19 11.71 13.64
N SER A 245 3.33 12.53 12.58
CA SER A 245 2.44 12.54 11.42
C SER A 245 3.30 12.53 10.13
N PRO A 246 3.58 11.34 9.56
CA PRO A 246 4.37 11.26 8.32
C PRO A 246 3.80 12.12 7.20
N ALA A 247 2.48 12.21 7.07
CA ALA A 247 1.84 12.97 6.01
C ALA A 247 2.20 14.48 5.99
N ASP A 248 2.53 15.03 7.16
CA ASP A 248 2.89 16.46 7.29
C ASP A 248 4.36 16.73 7.00
N TYR A 249 5.20 15.69 7.04
CA TYR A 249 6.66 15.82 6.91
C TYR A 249 7.24 15.20 5.64
N ASP A 250 6.58 14.22 5.04
CA ASP A 250 7.13 13.47 3.90
C ASP A 250 7.53 14.38 2.74
N ASP A 251 6.69 15.36 2.39
CA ASP A 251 6.98 16.30 1.32
C ASP A 251 8.21 17.18 1.61
N HIS A 252 8.42 17.55 2.88
CA HIS A 252 9.60 18.29 3.31
C HIS A 252 10.87 17.43 3.19
N PHE A 253 10.83 16.19 3.66
CA PHE A 253 11.95 15.26 3.52
C PHE A 253 12.24 14.91 2.06
N MET A 254 11.20 14.74 1.24
CA MET A 254 11.36 14.50 -0.20
C MET A 254 12.04 15.66 -0.91
N ALA A 255 11.70 16.90 -0.55
CA ALA A 255 12.35 18.09 -1.10
C ALA A 255 13.81 18.24 -0.63
N LEU A 256 14.06 18.00 0.66
CA LEU A 256 15.37 18.22 1.27
C LEU A 256 16.40 17.13 0.95
N ARG A 257 15.98 15.90 0.60
CA ARG A 257 16.91 14.78 0.38
C ARG A 257 17.95 15.04 -0.70
N ALA A 258 17.54 15.70 -1.80
CA ALA A 258 18.43 16.03 -2.90
C ALA A 258 19.47 17.08 -2.49
N ASP A 259 19.03 18.18 -1.86
CA ASP A 259 19.92 19.25 -1.38
C ASP A 259 20.86 18.78 -0.26
N ALA A 260 20.35 17.86 0.57
CA ALA A 260 21.13 17.26 1.64
C ALA A 260 22.11 16.18 1.15
N ASN A 261 21.96 15.67 -0.07
CA ASN A 261 22.68 14.51 -0.57
C ASN A 261 22.62 13.31 0.42
N ILE A 262 21.44 13.07 0.96
CA ILE A 262 21.17 11.95 1.87
C ILE A 262 20.04 11.13 1.25
N ASP A 263 20.30 9.84 1.02
CA ASP A 263 19.25 8.92 0.58
C ASP A 263 18.38 8.52 1.78
N LEU A 264 17.08 8.78 1.68
CA LEU A 264 16.10 8.50 2.73
C LEU A 264 15.22 7.32 2.34
N HIS A 265 15.16 6.34 3.22
CA HIS A 265 14.24 5.22 3.09
C HIS A 265 12.97 5.47 3.91
N PHE A 266 11.84 5.66 3.24
CA PHE A 266 10.54 5.84 3.89
C PHE A 266 9.94 4.48 4.22
N VAL A 267 9.96 4.10 5.50
CA VAL A 267 9.50 2.77 5.97
C VAL A 267 8.02 2.52 5.68
N HIS A 268 7.20 3.56 5.75
CA HIS A 268 5.76 3.51 5.45
C HIS A 268 5.45 3.64 3.96
N GLY A 269 6.48 3.81 3.12
CA GLY A 269 6.35 4.11 1.70
C GLY A 269 6.08 5.59 1.44
N ILE A 270 6.12 5.97 0.18
CA ILE A 270 5.81 7.32 -0.29
C ILE A 270 4.55 7.22 -1.15
N ARG A 271 3.67 8.21 -1.07
CA ARG A 271 2.53 8.28 -1.99
C ARG A 271 3.07 8.31 -3.42
N THR A 272 2.58 7.44 -4.28
CA THR A 272 3.04 7.34 -5.66
C THR A 272 3.03 8.70 -6.37
N VAL A 273 1.99 9.51 -6.13
CA VAL A 273 1.86 10.86 -6.71
C VAL A 273 2.84 11.90 -6.12
N ALA A 274 3.56 11.58 -5.06
CA ALA A 274 4.64 12.44 -4.56
C ALA A 274 5.95 12.21 -5.32
N THR A 275 6.05 11.13 -6.11
CA THR A 275 7.19 10.87 -6.99
C THR A 275 6.94 11.45 -8.38
N ARG A 276 8.01 11.77 -9.11
CA ARG A 276 7.92 12.27 -10.48
C ARG A 276 7.28 11.23 -11.42
N GLU A 277 7.65 9.96 -11.25
CA GLU A 277 7.12 8.83 -11.99
C GLU A 277 5.62 8.64 -11.73
N GLY A 278 5.21 8.74 -10.48
CA GLY A 278 3.79 8.65 -10.10
C GLY A 278 2.98 9.82 -10.64
N GLN A 279 3.53 11.03 -10.65
CA GLN A 279 2.90 12.20 -11.27
C GLN A 279 2.79 12.03 -12.79
N ALA A 280 3.82 11.48 -13.45
CA ALA A 280 3.80 11.19 -14.87
C ALA A 280 2.74 10.13 -15.20
N ALA A 281 2.65 9.06 -14.41
CA ALA A 281 1.61 8.04 -14.54
C ALA A 281 0.21 8.63 -14.33
N ALA A 282 0.03 9.49 -13.33
CA ALA A 282 -1.24 10.19 -13.09
C ALA A 282 -1.61 11.15 -14.23
N ALA A 283 -0.63 11.88 -14.79
CA ALA A 283 -0.84 12.76 -15.94
C ALA A 283 -1.23 11.96 -17.20
N LEU A 284 -0.61 10.80 -17.39
CA LEU A 284 -0.96 9.88 -18.47
C LEU A 284 -2.37 9.32 -18.28
N ALA A 285 -2.72 8.87 -17.07
CA ALA A 285 -4.05 8.41 -16.74
C ALA A 285 -5.12 9.51 -16.97
N ASP A 286 -4.81 10.76 -16.65
CA ASP A 286 -5.70 11.91 -16.92
C ASP A 286 -5.94 12.11 -18.43
N ILE A 287 -4.90 11.97 -19.27
CA ILE A 287 -5.03 11.98 -20.72
C ILE A 287 -5.94 10.85 -21.20
N VAL A 288 -5.74 9.67 -20.66
CA VAL A 288 -6.49 8.47 -20.99
C VAL A 288 -7.98 8.60 -20.66
N VAL A 289 -8.28 9.10 -19.46
CA VAL A 289 -9.67 9.21 -18.97
C VAL A 289 -10.40 10.40 -19.60
N ARG A 290 -9.71 11.54 -19.73
CA ARG A 290 -10.32 12.82 -20.12
C ARG A 290 -10.01 13.24 -21.55
N GLY A 291 -9.19 12.48 -22.27
CA GLY A 291 -8.76 12.78 -23.61
C GLY A 291 -7.52 13.68 -23.65
N LEU A 292 -6.87 13.71 -24.82
CA LEU A 292 -5.67 14.51 -25.04
C LEU A 292 -6.03 15.99 -25.20
N SER A 293 -5.31 16.85 -24.49
CA SER A 293 -5.37 18.31 -24.61
C SER A 293 -3.98 18.90 -24.50
N GLN A 294 -3.84 20.16 -24.92
CA GLN A 294 -2.56 20.89 -24.88
C GLN A 294 -2.01 20.97 -23.44
N SER A 295 -2.87 21.29 -22.47
CA SER A 295 -2.48 21.42 -21.06
C SER A 295 -2.02 20.09 -20.46
N ARG A 296 -2.73 19.00 -20.76
CA ARG A 296 -2.39 17.66 -20.28
C ARG A 296 -1.11 17.14 -20.90
N LEU A 297 -0.93 17.35 -22.20
CA LEU A 297 0.31 16.95 -22.88
C LEU A 297 1.53 17.72 -22.36
N ARG A 298 1.40 19.04 -22.16
CA ARG A 298 2.46 19.85 -21.56
C ARG A 298 2.85 19.37 -20.17
N ARG A 299 1.85 19.03 -19.35
CA ARG A 299 2.09 18.48 -18.01
C ARG A 299 2.86 17.16 -18.08
N LEU A 300 2.45 16.24 -18.95
CA LEU A 300 3.14 14.97 -19.12
C LEU A 300 4.57 15.19 -19.64
N ALA A 301 4.76 16.01 -20.67
CA ALA A 301 6.07 16.32 -21.21
C ALA A 301 7.01 16.95 -20.17
N ALA A 302 6.51 17.87 -19.34
CA ALA A 302 7.30 18.47 -18.26
C ALA A 302 7.75 17.44 -17.22
N LEU A 303 6.93 16.44 -16.93
CA LEU A 303 7.26 15.37 -16.00
C LEU A 303 8.21 14.32 -16.60
N CYS A 304 8.20 14.15 -17.92
CA CYS A 304 9.03 13.18 -18.64
C CYS A 304 10.22 13.81 -19.36
N ARG A 305 10.60 15.06 -19.03
CA ARG A 305 11.60 15.85 -19.77
C ARG A 305 12.96 15.18 -19.93
N ASP A 306 13.36 14.34 -18.96
CA ASP A 306 14.69 13.72 -18.97
C ASP A 306 14.65 12.25 -19.42
N SER A 307 13.52 11.78 -19.95
CA SER A 307 13.34 10.37 -20.31
C SER A 307 12.40 10.18 -21.49
N GLY A 308 12.93 9.62 -22.56
CA GLY A 308 12.14 9.08 -23.65
C GLY A 308 11.61 10.07 -24.67
N PRO A 309 10.49 9.75 -25.35
CA PRO A 309 10.01 10.44 -26.54
C PRO A 309 9.48 11.86 -26.29
N PHE A 310 9.45 12.32 -25.06
CA PHE A 310 8.95 13.65 -24.67
C PHE A 310 10.08 14.65 -24.38
N GLU A 311 11.34 14.27 -24.60
CA GLU A 311 12.49 15.13 -24.35
C GLU A 311 12.42 16.40 -25.22
N THR A 312 11.95 16.26 -26.45
CA THR A 312 11.69 17.36 -27.36
C THR A 312 10.29 17.25 -27.94
N LEU A 313 9.32 17.91 -27.32
CA LEU A 313 7.97 17.98 -27.90
C LEU A 313 7.93 19.08 -28.94
N PRO A 314 7.68 18.80 -30.24
CA PRO A 314 7.60 19.82 -31.27
C PRO A 314 6.49 20.83 -30.96
N GLU A 315 6.76 22.12 -31.21
CA GLU A 315 5.78 23.18 -30.98
C GLU A 315 4.51 23.01 -31.82
N GLY A 316 4.63 22.38 -32.99
CA GLY A 316 3.50 22.09 -33.86
C GLY A 316 2.40 21.24 -33.18
N TRP A 317 2.80 20.28 -32.36
CA TRP A 317 1.84 19.49 -31.58
C TRP A 317 1.01 20.36 -30.64
N LEU A 318 1.66 21.31 -29.98
CA LEU A 318 0.99 22.21 -29.05
C LEU A 318 0.02 23.16 -29.76
N ARG A 319 0.31 23.55 -31.03
CA ARG A 319 -0.55 24.46 -31.81
C ARG A 319 -1.84 23.77 -32.26
N VAL A 320 -1.79 22.48 -32.60
CA VAL A 320 -2.93 21.77 -33.16
C VAL A 320 -3.84 21.16 -32.11
N LEU A 321 -3.34 20.91 -30.88
CA LEU A 321 -4.14 20.35 -29.79
C LEU A 321 -5.08 21.41 -29.20
N PRO A 322 -6.34 21.04 -28.87
CA PRO A 322 -7.23 21.94 -28.12
C PRO A 322 -6.67 22.19 -26.71
N THR A 323 -6.92 23.38 -26.17
CA THR A 323 -6.37 23.78 -24.86
C THR A 323 -6.83 22.85 -23.75
N ASP A 324 -8.14 22.61 -23.63
CA ASP A 324 -8.73 21.77 -22.55
C ASP A 324 -9.79 20.78 -23.04
N ALA A 325 -10.31 20.94 -24.24
CA ALA A 325 -11.36 20.07 -24.74
C ALA A 325 -10.85 18.63 -24.99
N PRO A 326 -11.55 17.61 -24.57
CA PRO A 326 -11.16 16.23 -24.83
C PRO A 326 -11.36 15.89 -26.31
N LEU A 327 -10.38 15.25 -26.92
CA LEU A 327 -10.50 14.65 -28.23
C LEU A 327 -10.96 13.19 -28.06
N SER A 328 -12.25 12.95 -28.14
CA SER A 328 -12.83 11.63 -27.91
C SER A 328 -13.14 10.85 -29.20
N ALA A 329 -13.30 11.54 -30.33
CA ALA A 329 -13.67 10.91 -31.58
C ALA A 329 -12.46 10.63 -32.49
N PRO A 330 -12.34 9.43 -33.11
CA PRO A 330 -11.26 9.13 -34.05
C PRO A 330 -11.17 10.14 -35.22
N SER A 331 -12.32 10.61 -35.73
CA SER A 331 -12.37 11.62 -36.80
C SER A 331 -11.79 12.98 -36.38
N ALA A 332 -11.88 13.34 -35.10
CA ALA A 332 -11.27 14.55 -34.57
C ALA A 332 -9.74 14.43 -34.54
N TRP A 333 -9.23 13.26 -34.17
CA TRP A 333 -7.82 12.96 -34.21
C TRP A 333 -7.25 12.99 -35.62
N ASN A 334 -7.91 12.36 -36.59
CA ASN A 334 -7.47 12.36 -38.00
C ASN A 334 -7.37 13.79 -38.55
N ARG A 335 -8.36 14.64 -38.26
CA ARG A 335 -8.34 16.03 -38.67
C ARG A 335 -7.22 16.85 -38.01
N LEU A 336 -6.87 16.52 -36.79
CA LEU A 336 -5.82 17.18 -36.04
C LEU A 336 -4.45 16.78 -36.59
N LEU A 337 -4.23 15.49 -36.77
CA LEU A 337 -2.97 14.93 -37.24
C LEU A 337 -2.68 15.35 -38.70
N ALA A 338 -3.74 15.52 -39.53
CA ALA A 338 -3.61 16.07 -40.88
C ALA A 338 -3.13 17.54 -40.93
N ARG A 339 -3.09 18.23 -39.78
CA ARG A 339 -2.56 19.60 -39.67
C ARG A 339 -1.09 19.67 -39.28
N LEU A 340 -0.50 18.51 -38.88
CA LEU A 340 0.91 18.41 -38.53
C LEU A 340 1.72 18.44 -39.86
N THR A 341 2.75 19.26 -39.88
CA THR A 341 3.72 19.29 -41.00
C THR A 341 4.87 18.33 -40.68
N PRO A 342 5.68 17.91 -41.68
CA PRO A 342 6.87 17.08 -41.43
C PRO A 342 7.83 17.69 -40.39
N GLU A 343 7.89 19.04 -40.34
CA GLU A 343 8.73 19.79 -39.38
C GLU A 343 8.23 19.68 -37.92
N ASP A 344 6.97 19.29 -37.72
CA ASP A 344 6.38 19.08 -36.41
C ASP A 344 6.72 17.70 -35.83
N TRP A 345 7.44 16.85 -36.55
CA TRP A 345 7.83 15.53 -36.13
C TRP A 345 9.23 15.52 -35.51
N PRO A 346 9.48 14.68 -34.49
CA PRO A 346 10.81 14.53 -33.90
C PRO A 346 11.83 14.10 -34.96
N ASP A 347 13.01 14.70 -34.96
CA ASP A 347 14.11 14.35 -35.87
C ASP A 347 14.45 12.84 -35.73
N GLY A 348 14.45 12.14 -36.90
CA GLY A 348 14.80 10.73 -36.99
C GLY A 348 13.67 9.74 -36.67
N ALA A 349 12.43 10.21 -36.55
CA ALA A 349 11.27 9.35 -36.39
C ALA A 349 10.67 8.96 -37.74
N ASP A 350 11.13 7.89 -38.34
CA ASP A 350 10.45 7.31 -39.51
C ASP A 350 9.06 6.76 -39.13
N HIS A 351 8.86 6.35 -37.88
CA HIS A 351 7.59 5.87 -37.33
C HIS A 351 7.61 5.96 -35.80
N VAL A 352 6.60 6.53 -35.18
CA VAL A 352 6.35 6.41 -33.74
C VAL A 352 4.98 5.76 -33.53
N PRO A 353 4.89 4.43 -33.48
CA PRO A 353 3.66 3.77 -33.06
C PRO A 353 3.51 3.93 -31.54
N VAL A 354 2.54 4.74 -31.13
CA VAL A 354 2.13 4.81 -29.72
C VAL A 354 0.95 3.87 -29.52
N HIS A 355 1.17 2.77 -28.85
CA HIS A 355 0.11 1.88 -28.40
C HIS A 355 -0.27 2.26 -26.97
N ILE A 356 -1.50 2.71 -26.79
CA ILE A 356 -2.05 2.95 -25.46
C ILE A 356 -3.18 1.95 -25.28
N ASP A 357 -2.92 0.85 -24.60
CA ASP A 357 -3.94 -0.09 -24.19
C ASP A 357 -4.49 0.31 -22.81
N ILE A 358 -5.78 0.68 -22.79
CA ILE A 358 -6.47 1.04 -21.58
C ILE A 358 -7.46 -0.06 -21.26
N ALA A 359 -7.22 -0.77 -20.19
CA ALA A 359 -8.20 -1.68 -19.60
C ALA A 359 -9.04 -0.92 -18.57
N ARG A 360 -10.32 -0.76 -18.84
CA ARG A 360 -11.29 -0.21 -17.89
C ARG A 360 -12.16 -1.35 -17.38
N ARG A 361 -12.07 -1.62 -16.09
CA ARG A 361 -13.01 -2.52 -15.42
C ARG A 361 -14.22 -1.69 -14.97
N ASN A 362 -15.41 -2.07 -15.40
CA ASN A 362 -16.63 -1.35 -15.03
C ASN A 362 -17.60 -2.33 -14.37
N ASP A 363 -18.13 -1.94 -13.22
CA ASP A 363 -19.10 -2.72 -12.45
C ASP A 363 -20.38 -3.00 -13.27
N GLY A 364 -20.49 -4.19 -13.78
CA GLY A 364 -21.76 -4.75 -14.28
C GLY A 364 -22.29 -4.18 -15.60
N LEU A 365 -21.58 -3.28 -16.29
CA LEU A 365 -21.95 -2.80 -17.62
C LEU A 365 -21.01 -3.41 -18.66
N ASN A 366 -21.54 -4.29 -19.52
CA ASN A 366 -20.85 -4.76 -20.72
C ASN A 366 -20.64 -3.60 -21.69
N LEU A 367 -19.60 -2.80 -21.46
CA LEU A 367 -19.15 -1.83 -22.44
C LEU A 367 -18.14 -2.48 -23.38
N PRO A 368 -18.21 -2.19 -24.69
CA PRO A 368 -17.31 -2.79 -25.65
C PRO A 368 -15.87 -2.42 -25.36
N VAL A 369 -14.98 -3.39 -25.51
CA VAL A 369 -13.54 -3.21 -25.42
C VAL A 369 -13.09 -2.33 -26.57
N GLU A 370 -12.62 -1.12 -26.28
CA GLU A 370 -12.01 -0.24 -27.27
C GLU A 370 -10.50 -0.23 -27.09
N ARG A 371 -9.76 -0.63 -28.10
CA ARG A 371 -8.31 -0.49 -28.19
C ARG A 371 -7.93 0.83 -28.86
N CYS A 372 -7.12 1.66 -28.21
CA CYS A 372 -6.53 2.80 -28.87
C CYS A 372 -5.14 2.43 -29.41
N GLN A 373 -5.01 2.35 -30.72
CA GLN A 373 -3.71 2.26 -31.41
C GLN A 373 -3.55 3.53 -32.22
N ALA A 374 -2.51 4.30 -31.93
CA ALA A 374 -2.07 5.40 -32.76
C ALA A 374 -0.87 4.93 -33.57
N ARG A 375 -1.00 4.85 -34.87
CA ARG A 375 0.12 4.63 -35.79
C ARG A 375 0.35 5.92 -36.57
N MET A 376 1.53 6.49 -36.40
CA MET A 376 1.96 7.67 -37.09
C MET A 376 3.12 7.30 -38.02
N ASP A 377 3.03 7.63 -39.30
CA ASP A 377 4.16 7.51 -40.22
C ASP A 377 4.71 8.88 -40.60
N ALA A 378 6.00 8.91 -40.91
CA ALA A 378 6.73 10.13 -41.26
C ALA A 378 6.26 10.79 -42.56
N GLN A 379 5.39 10.14 -43.31
CA GLN A 379 4.89 10.63 -44.60
C GLN A 379 3.47 11.19 -44.53
N GLY A 380 2.88 11.23 -43.32
CA GLY A 380 1.55 11.80 -43.10
C GLY A 380 0.42 10.93 -43.63
N GLU A 381 0.70 9.67 -44.01
CA GLU A 381 -0.32 8.72 -44.44
C GLU A 381 -0.81 7.89 -43.26
N ALA A 382 -2.10 7.99 -43.03
CA ALA A 382 -2.95 7.15 -42.21
C ALA A 382 -2.51 6.93 -40.76
N VAL A 383 -2.86 7.87 -39.93
CA VAL A 383 -2.88 7.62 -38.48
C VAL A 383 -4.14 6.84 -38.15
N THR A 384 -4.00 5.60 -37.79
CA THR A 384 -5.11 4.81 -37.25
C THR A 384 -5.02 4.83 -35.73
N LEU A 385 -5.88 5.63 -35.09
CA LEU A 385 -6.08 5.55 -33.66
C LEU A 385 -7.12 4.46 -33.39
N ARG A 386 -6.72 3.33 -32.85
CA ARG A 386 -7.64 2.33 -32.33
C ARG A 386 -7.69 2.43 -30.82
N ARG A 387 -8.83 2.74 -30.29
CA ARG A 387 -9.10 2.71 -28.85
C ARG A 387 -9.81 1.40 -28.52
N GLN A 388 -9.16 0.56 -27.73
CA GLN A 388 -9.77 -0.66 -27.20
C GLN A 388 -9.82 -0.51 -25.68
N LEU A 389 -11.02 -0.36 -25.12
CA LEU A 389 -11.27 -0.40 -23.68
C LEU A 389 -11.71 -1.80 -23.33
N ALA A 390 -10.91 -2.52 -22.55
CA ALA A 390 -11.35 -3.79 -21.96
C ALA A 390 -12.09 -3.47 -20.66
N CYS A 391 -13.38 -3.83 -20.62
CA CYS A 391 -14.18 -3.74 -19.39
C CYS A 391 -14.30 -5.12 -18.79
N ASP A 392 -13.76 -5.31 -17.62
CA ASP A 392 -13.96 -6.49 -16.78
C ASP A 392 -14.27 -5.98 -15.37
N GLY A 393 -15.52 -6.19 -14.91
CA GLY A 393 -16.13 -5.55 -13.75
C GLY A 393 -15.25 -5.48 -12.50
N THR A 394 -15.22 -4.37 -11.86
CA THR A 394 -14.86 -3.94 -10.49
C THR A 394 -13.55 -3.21 -10.23
N ASP A 395 -12.51 -3.27 -11.08
CA ASP A 395 -11.31 -2.44 -10.84
C ASP A 395 -10.87 -1.69 -12.10
N ILE A 396 -10.54 -0.41 -11.94
CA ILE A 396 -9.85 0.36 -12.97
C ILE A 396 -8.37 -0.02 -12.90
N THR A 397 -7.99 -1.07 -13.61
CA THR A 397 -6.60 -1.36 -13.88
C THR A 397 -6.26 -0.72 -15.21
N ALA A 398 -5.63 0.45 -15.17
CA ALA A 398 -5.08 1.05 -16.38
C ALA A 398 -3.76 0.35 -16.70
N LEU A 399 -3.77 -0.58 -17.63
CA LEU A 399 -2.55 -1.10 -18.24
C LEU A 399 -2.18 -0.14 -19.37
N VAL A 400 -1.21 0.73 -19.12
CA VAL A 400 -0.65 1.60 -20.15
C VAL A 400 0.65 0.97 -20.63
N ALA A 401 0.62 0.32 -21.78
CA ALA A 401 1.84 -0.10 -22.47
C ALA A 401 2.17 0.96 -23.53
N LEU A 402 3.21 1.72 -23.31
CA LEU A 402 3.77 2.62 -24.31
C LEU A 402 4.80 1.83 -25.14
N HIS A 403 4.42 1.47 -26.37
CA HIS A 403 5.36 0.88 -27.33
C HIS A 403 5.91 2.00 -28.20
N VAL A 404 7.14 2.37 -27.96
CA VAL A 404 7.90 3.25 -28.85
C VAL A 404 8.81 2.37 -29.69
N GLN A 405 8.46 2.17 -30.95
CA GLN A 405 9.32 1.47 -31.91
C GLN A 405 10.20 2.50 -32.62
N ASN A 406 11.27 2.89 -31.97
CA ASN A 406 12.57 3.08 -32.63
C ASN A 406 13.65 3.04 -31.54
N ARG A 407 14.58 2.07 -31.66
CA ARG A 407 15.64 1.69 -30.72
C ARG A 407 15.14 1.04 -29.41
N ALA A 408 14.81 -0.25 -29.54
CA ALA A 408 15.14 -1.34 -28.58
C ALA A 408 15.06 -1.09 -27.06
N GLU A 409 14.09 -0.32 -26.57
CA GLU A 409 13.79 -0.34 -25.14
C GLU A 409 12.27 -0.43 -24.92
N HIS A 410 11.84 -1.59 -24.46
CA HIS A 410 10.46 -1.83 -24.08
C HIS A 410 10.24 -1.30 -22.66
N PHE A 411 9.40 -0.31 -22.51
CA PHE A 411 8.87 0.07 -21.20
C PHE A 411 7.49 -0.59 -21.01
N ALA A 412 7.45 -1.68 -20.27
CA ALA A 412 6.23 -2.23 -19.77
C ALA A 412 6.03 -1.74 -18.33
N VAL A 413 5.02 -0.92 -18.07
CA VAL A 413 4.57 -0.63 -16.72
C VAL A 413 3.61 -1.73 -16.33
N GLN A 414 4.11 -2.76 -15.64
CA GLN A 414 3.26 -3.73 -14.96
C GLN A 414 2.87 -3.17 -13.59
N HIS A 415 1.61 -3.18 -13.31
CA HIS A 415 1.08 -2.89 -11.98
C HIS A 415 1.56 -3.92 -10.96
N VAL A 416 2.04 -3.39 -9.85
CA VAL A 416 2.19 -4.10 -8.58
C VAL A 416 1.02 -3.75 -7.68
#